data_c18640cd8de323ba0bcb8efa7089be3b
#
_entry.id   c18640cd8de323ba0bcb8efa7089be3b
#
_cell.length_a   1.000
_cell.length_b   1.000
_cell.length_c   1.000
_cell.angle_alpha   90.00
_cell.angle_beta   90.00
_cell.angle_gamma   90.00
#
_symmetry.space_group_name_H-M   'P 1'
#
loop_
_entity.id
_entity.type
_entity.pdbx_description
1 polymer ?
#
loop_
_entity_poly.entity_id
_entity_poly.type
_entity_poly.pdbx_seq_one_letter_code
_entity_poly.pdbx_strand_id
1 'polypeptide(L)'
;MSKQTVRHSDHVDYKSIFVTMPIAQMVTQDRIIKDCSDAFAAMFSTTRANTVNQSTRILYPTQGDFERAGDSVMSVLARKGSYSDCRIMRKMSDELFWVTIRGFTAHRKAPYQEALWVFTEVKARNTAVDEVAAIQPKYPPPRRSLTPRERDIATLLIQNLTAKEIGRALSISHRTVELHKSRLLRKFEAVDTRALVDSLLR
;
A
#
# COMPACT_ATOMS: atom_id res chain seq x y z
N MET A 1 -52.73 -12.14 -25.24
CA MET A 1 -51.72 -11.23 -24.62
C MET A 1 -50.90 -12.04 -23.63
N SER A 2 -49.76 -12.57 -24.07
CA SER A 2 -48.88 -13.40 -23.23
C SER A 2 -47.96 -12.51 -22.41
N LYS A 3 -48.07 -12.59 -21.08
CA LYS A 3 -47.14 -11.94 -20.17
C LYS A 3 -45.82 -12.71 -20.20
N GLN A 4 -44.78 -12.12 -20.80
CA GLN A 4 -43.41 -12.59 -20.69
C GLN A 4 -42.93 -12.29 -19.28
N THR A 5 -42.87 -13.33 -18.44
CA THR A 5 -42.23 -13.26 -17.12
C THR A 5 -40.71 -13.20 -17.31
N VAL A 6 -40.11 -12.05 -17.16
CA VAL A 6 -38.67 -11.90 -17.12
C VAL A 6 -38.20 -12.60 -15.84
N ARG A 7 -37.65 -13.79 -15.98
CA ARG A 7 -36.92 -14.46 -14.88
C ARG A 7 -35.62 -13.68 -14.69
N HIS A 8 -35.57 -12.81 -13.69
CA HIS A 8 -34.28 -12.33 -13.14
C HIS A 8 -33.57 -13.57 -12.59
N SER A 9 -32.40 -13.88 -13.12
CA SER A 9 -31.53 -14.88 -12.51
C SER A 9 -31.06 -14.31 -11.18
N ASP A 10 -31.45 -14.91 -10.06
CA ASP A 10 -30.99 -14.53 -8.71
C ASP A 10 -29.47 -14.77 -8.48
N HIS A 11 -28.71 -14.94 -9.55
CA HIS A 11 -27.26 -15.18 -9.45
C HIS A 11 -26.49 -13.88 -9.49
N VAL A 12 -25.93 -13.50 -8.31
CA VAL A 12 -25.01 -12.36 -8.20
C VAL A 12 -23.64 -12.75 -8.74
N ASP A 13 -23.15 -12.05 -9.75
CA ASP A 13 -21.79 -12.24 -10.27
C ASP A 13 -20.76 -11.52 -9.40
N TYR A 14 -20.40 -12.16 -8.29
CA TYR A 14 -19.39 -11.63 -7.36
C TYR A 14 -18.03 -11.38 -8.01
N LYS A 15 -17.68 -12.14 -9.05
CA LYS A 15 -16.43 -11.97 -9.77
C LYS A 15 -16.43 -10.67 -10.57
N SER A 16 -17.48 -10.38 -11.30
CA SER A 16 -17.63 -9.14 -12.03
C SER A 16 -17.62 -7.95 -11.07
N ILE A 17 -18.36 -8.03 -9.96
CA ILE A 17 -18.37 -6.99 -8.92
C ILE A 17 -16.96 -6.77 -8.38
N PHE A 18 -16.24 -7.83 -8.02
CA PHE A 18 -14.89 -7.74 -7.49
C PHE A 18 -13.94 -7.04 -8.47
N VAL A 19 -13.99 -7.41 -9.75
CA VAL A 19 -13.10 -6.87 -10.78
C VAL A 19 -13.37 -5.40 -11.07
N THR A 20 -14.63 -5.00 -11.17
CA THR A 20 -15.05 -3.65 -11.56
C THR A 20 -15.16 -2.67 -10.39
N MET A 21 -15.04 -3.15 -9.15
CA MET A 21 -15.15 -2.30 -7.97
C MET A 21 -14.08 -1.17 -7.99
N PRO A 22 -14.45 0.09 -7.70
CA PRO A 22 -13.54 1.24 -7.75
C PRO A 22 -12.62 1.29 -6.49
N ILE A 23 -12.26 0.14 -5.96
CA ILE A 23 -11.36 -0.05 -4.83
C ILE A 23 -10.18 -0.89 -5.32
N ALA A 24 -8.96 -0.39 -5.11
CA ALA A 24 -7.76 -1.16 -5.44
C ALA A 24 -7.65 -2.34 -4.46
N GLN A 25 -7.90 -3.54 -4.96
CA GLN A 25 -7.91 -4.77 -4.16
C GLN A 25 -7.37 -5.96 -4.94
N MET A 26 -6.80 -6.93 -4.21
CA MET A 26 -6.35 -8.21 -4.76
C MET A 26 -6.63 -9.36 -3.80
N VAL A 27 -6.78 -10.55 -4.35
CA VAL A 27 -6.80 -11.82 -3.60
C VAL A 27 -5.51 -12.57 -3.86
N THR A 28 -4.93 -13.13 -2.81
CA THR A 28 -3.70 -13.94 -2.89
C THR A 28 -3.88 -15.31 -2.28
N GLN A 29 -3.17 -16.29 -2.82
CA GLN A 29 -2.90 -17.59 -2.20
C GLN A 29 -1.40 -17.81 -2.18
N ASP A 30 -0.84 -18.11 -1.02
CA ASP A 30 0.60 -18.33 -0.81
C ASP A 30 1.47 -17.22 -1.41
N ARG A 31 1.01 -15.97 -1.25
CA ARG A 31 1.65 -14.75 -1.78
C ARG A 31 1.68 -14.67 -3.32
N ILE A 32 0.89 -15.50 -4.01
CA ILE A 32 0.64 -15.41 -5.45
C ILE A 32 -0.69 -14.68 -5.65
N ILE A 33 -0.72 -13.71 -6.53
CA ILE A 33 -1.91 -12.93 -6.87
C ILE A 33 -2.85 -13.81 -7.70
N LYS A 34 -4.03 -14.13 -7.16
CA LYS A 34 -5.03 -14.97 -7.84
C LYS A 34 -6.03 -14.15 -8.62
N ASP A 35 -6.33 -12.97 -8.14
CA ASP A 35 -7.14 -11.99 -8.86
C ASP A 35 -6.92 -10.58 -8.31
N CYS A 36 -7.28 -9.55 -9.10
CA CYS A 36 -7.24 -8.16 -8.67
C CYS A 36 -8.34 -7.34 -9.39
N SER A 37 -8.71 -6.20 -8.79
CA SER A 37 -9.61 -5.24 -9.43
C SER A 37 -8.90 -4.41 -10.51
N ASP A 38 -9.68 -3.83 -11.43
CA ASP A 38 -9.18 -2.89 -12.42
C ASP A 38 -8.57 -1.65 -11.75
N ALA A 39 -9.15 -1.19 -10.64
CA ALA A 39 -8.61 -0.11 -9.83
C ALA A 39 -7.22 -0.44 -9.24
N PHE A 40 -6.97 -1.71 -8.85
CA PHE A 40 -5.63 -2.14 -8.42
C PHE A 40 -4.64 -2.09 -9.59
N ALA A 41 -5.03 -2.63 -10.75
CA ALA A 41 -4.18 -2.63 -11.93
C ALA A 41 -3.80 -1.20 -12.36
N ALA A 42 -4.76 -0.29 -12.36
CA ALA A 42 -4.52 1.13 -12.63
C ALA A 42 -3.57 1.78 -11.60
N MET A 43 -3.77 1.53 -10.30
CA MET A 43 -2.94 2.07 -9.22
C MET A 43 -1.47 1.66 -9.36
N PHE A 44 -1.21 0.41 -9.76
CA PHE A 44 0.14 -0.14 -9.91
C PHE A 44 0.70 -0.02 -11.34
N SER A 45 0.05 0.75 -12.22
CA SER A 45 0.48 0.97 -13.62
C SER A 45 0.68 -0.33 -14.40
N THR A 46 -0.29 -1.24 -14.29
CA THR A 46 -0.26 -2.57 -14.90
C THR A 46 -1.63 -2.94 -15.47
N THR A 47 -1.76 -4.17 -15.96
CA THR A 47 -3.03 -4.77 -16.33
C THR A 47 -3.31 -5.98 -15.46
N ARG A 48 -4.59 -6.34 -15.32
CA ARG A 48 -4.99 -7.54 -14.61
C ARG A 48 -4.34 -8.81 -15.21
N ALA A 49 -4.26 -8.89 -16.53
CA ALA A 49 -3.63 -10.02 -17.22
C ALA A 49 -2.14 -10.19 -16.88
N ASN A 50 -1.40 -9.07 -16.72
CA ASN A 50 0.01 -9.09 -16.36
C ASN A 50 0.25 -9.32 -14.86
N THR A 51 -0.80 -9.24 -14.05
CA THR A 51 -0.70 -9.29 -12.59
C THR A 51 -1.11 -10.64 -12.02
N VAL A 52 -2.16 -11.25 -12.57
CA VAL A 52 -2.67 -12.55 -12.12
C VAL A 52 -1.62 -13.65 -12.29
N ASN A 53 -1.49 -14.52 -11.29
CA ASN A 53 -0.48 -15.56 -11.13
C ASN A 53 0.96 -15.06 -10.90
N GLN A 54 1.18 -13.77 -10.76
CA GLN A 54 2.48 -13.25 -10.33
C GLN A 54 2.63 -13.30 -8.80
N SER A 55 3.89 -13.42 -8.35
CA SER A 55 4.21 -13.24 -6.94
C SER A 55 3.96 -11.78 -6.52
N THR A 56 3.44 -11.58 -5.31
CA THR A 56 3.33 -10.22 -4.74
C THR A 56 4.69 -9.52 -4.61
N ARG A 57 5.81 -10.22 -4.81
CA ARG A 57 7.17 -9.68 -4.85
C ARG A 57 7.31 -8.50 -5.83
N ILE A 58 6.58 -8.53 -6.95
CA ILE A 58 6.64 -7.48 -7.97
C ILE A 58 6.24 -6.10 -7.46
N LEU A 59 5.48 -6.04 -6.36
CA LEU A 59 4.98 -4.80 -5.76
C LEU A 59 5.97 -4.17 -4.76
N TYR A 60 7.07 -4.86 -4.43
CA TYR A 60 8.04 -4.42 -3.43
C TYR A 60 9.30 -3.84 -4.09
N PRO A 61 9.90 -2.79 -3.50
CA PRO A 61 11.13 -2.20 -4.02
C PRO A 61 12.28 -3.23 -4.11
N THR A 62 12.52 -4.01 -3.05
CA THR A 62 13.60 -5.00 -2.99
C THR A 62 13.11 -6.38 -2.55
N GLN A 63 13.93 -7.40 -2.78
CA GLN A 63 13.66 -8.77 -2.29
C GLN A 63 13.59 -8.81 -0.76
N GLY A 64 14.51 -8.13 -0.09
CA GLY A 64 14.54 -8.09 1.37
C GLY A 64 13.28 -7.45 1.97
N ASP A 65 12.68 -6.43 1.31
CA ASP A 65 11.43 -5.81 1.76
C ASP A 65 10.26 -6.79 1.65
N PHE A 66 10.22 -7.56 0.59
CA PHE A 66 9.22 -8.61 0.39
C PHE A 66 9.30 -9.69 1.48
N GLU A 67 10.51 -10.16 1.82
CA GLU A 67 10.72 -11.20 2.83
C GLU A 67 10.34 -10.69 4.22
N ARG A 68 10.90 -9.55 4.64
CA ARG A 68 10.60 -8.93 5.95
C ARG A 68 9.12 -8.62 6.13
N ALA A 69 8.48 -8.09 5.08
CA ALA A 69 7.05 -7.84 5.10
C ALA A 69 6.26 -9.14 5.30
N GLY A 70 6.70 -10.23 4.67
CA GLY A 70 6.07 -11.53 4.80
C GLY A 70 5.99 -12.00 6.25
N ASP A 71 7.10 -11.98 6.97
CA ASP A 71 7.19 -12.43 8.36
C ASP A 71 6.32 -11.57 9.29
N SER A 72 6.41 -10.25 9.13
CA SER A 72 5.62 -9.29 9.92
C SER A 72 4.11 -9.47 9.70
N VAL A 73 3.69 -9.57 8.44
CA VAL A 73 2.28 -9.73 8.05
C VAL A 73 1.72 -11.06 8.57
N MET A 74 2.47 -12.17 8.39
CA MET A 74 2.07 -13.50 8.84
C MET A 74 1.71 -13.49 10.33
N SER A 75 2.61 -12.96 11.16
CA SER A 75 2.44 -12.95 12.62
C SER A 75 1.19 -12.16 13.06
N VAL A 76 0.90 -11.05 12.39
CA VAL A 76 -0.26 -10.21 12.72
C VAL A 76 -1.56 -10.82 12.22
N LEU A 77 -1.59 -11.34 10.98
CA LEU A 77 -2.77 -12.00 10.42
C LEU A 77 -3.16 -13.25 11.21
N ALA A 78 -2.19 -14.08 11.61
CA ALA A 78 -2.44 -15.26 12.44
C ALA A 78 -3.11 -14.90 13.77
N ARG A 79 -2.67 -13.81 14.41
CA ARG A 79 -3.20 -13.37 15.70
C ARG A 79 -4.55 -12.67 15.58
N LYS A 80 -4.71 -11.75 14.58
CA LYS A 80 -5.85 -10.83 14.50
C LYS A 80 -6.83 -11.15 13.38
N GLY A 81 -6.44 -11.92 12.34
CA GLY A 81 -7.21 -12.11 11.11
C GLY A 81 -7.23 -10.87 10.20
N SER A 82 -6.66 -9.76 10.65
CA SER A 82 -6.56 -8.52 9.89
C SER A 82 -5.20 -7.86 10.08
N TYR A 83 -4.77 -7.12 9.07
CA TYR A 83 -3.51 -6.39 9.03
C TYR A 83 -3.73 -4.98 8.49
N SER A 84 -2.99 -4.00 8.99
CA SER A 84 -2.97 -2.64 8.44
C SER A 84 -1.58 -2.05 8.61
N ASP A 85 -1.07 -1.45 7.53
CA ASP A 85 0.24 -0.81 7.49
C ASP A 85 0.27 0.29 6.41
N CYS A 86 1.25 1.20 6.53
CA CYS A 86 1.54 2.21 5.54
C CYS A 86 3.01 2.09 5.15
N ARG A 87 3.28 1.79 3.90
CA ARG A 87 4.64 1.54 3.38
C ARG A 87 4.82 2.06 1.97
N ILE A 88 6.07 2.07 1.54
CA ILE A 88 6.43 2.35 0.16
C ILE A 88 6.31 1.05 -0.63
N MET A 89 5.63 1.14 -1.78
CA MET A 89 5.55 0.09 -2.79
C MET A 89 6.03 0.60 -4.15
N ARG A 90 6.24 -0.31 -5.07
CA ARG A 90 6.72 -0.03 -6.43
C ARG A 90 5.63 -0.31 -7.45
N LYS A 91 5.35 0.67 -8.32
CA LYS A 91 4.54 0.47 -9.52
C LYS A 91 5.32 -0.31 -10.59
N MET A 92 4.65 -0.85 -11.59
CA MET A 92 5.32 -1.50 -12.73
C MET A 92 6.09 -0.50 -13.62
N SER A 93 5.88 0.79 -13.44
CA SER A 93 6.68 1.89 -14.02
C SER A 93 7.95 2.21 -13.23
N ASP A 94 8.30 1.41 -12.22
CA ASP A 94 9.40 1.62 -11.25
C ASP A 94 9.22 2.84 -10.31
N GLU A 95 8.11 3.57 -10.40
CA GLU A 95 7.78 4.65 -9.47
C GLU A 95 7.53 4.11 -8.06
N LEU A 96 8.15 4.74 -7.07
CA LEU A 96 7.91 4.45 -5.65
C LEU A 96 6.82 5.38 -5.11
N PHE A 97 5.86 4.81 -4.40
CA PHE A 97 4.75 5.57 -3.84
C PHE A 97 4.28 5.02 -2.49
N TRP A 98 3.67 5.89 -1.69
CA TRP A 98 3.13 5.51 -0.39
C TRP A 98 1.74 4.90 -0.52
N VAL A 99 1.56 3.76 0.13
CA VAL A 99 0.31 2.99 0.11
C VAL A 99 -0.06 2.58 1.51
N THR A 100 -1.31 2.82 1.91
CA THR A 100 -1.92 2.13 3.04
C THR A 100 -2.44 0.79 2.55
N ILE A 101 -2.01 -0.30 3.21
CA ILE A 101 -2.40 -1.66 2.91
C ILE A 101 -3.26 -2.17 4.06
N ARG A 102 -4.37 -2.82 3.72
CA ARG A 102 -5.19 -3.59 4.66
C ARG A 102 -5.33 -5.01 4.16
N GLY A 103 -5.00 -5.97 5.01
CA GLY A 103 -5.08 -7.39 4.73
C GLY A 103 -6.14 -8.07 5.60
N PHE A 104 -6.83 -9.05 5.05
CA PHE A 104 -7.84 -9.85 5.76
C PHE A 104 -7.70 -11.30 5.37
N THR A 105 -7.81 -12.20 6.36
CA THR A 105 -7.90 -13.64 6.14
C THR A 105 -8.93 -14.28 7.06
N ALA A 106 -9.66 -15.25 6.55
CA ALA A 106 -10.49 -16.13 7.37
C ALA A 106 -9.66 -17.29 7.98
N HIS A 107 -8.49 -17.59 7.42
CA HIS A 107 -7.64 -18.73 7.74
C HIS A 107 -6.51 -18.36 8.70
N ARG A 108 -6.83 -18.05 9.97
CA ARG A 108 -5.82 -17.62 10.96
C ARG A 108 -4.69 -18.61 11.20
N LYS A 109 -4.93 -19.92 11.06
CA LYS A 109 -3.90 -20.97 11.24
C LYS A 109 -2.95 -21.06 10.06
N ALA A 110 -3.39 -20.62 8.87
CA ALA A 110 -2.62 -20.56 7.63
C ALA A 110 -2.95 -19.25 6.89
N PRO A 111 -2.49 -18.08 7.38
CA PRO A 111 -2.96 -16.78 6.91
C PRO A 111 -2.72 -16.50 5.43
N TYR A 112 -1.72 -17.14 4.83
CA TYR A 112 -1.41 -17.00 3.42
C TYR A 112 -2.15 -17.99 2.52
N GLN A 113 -2.85 -18.98 3.09
CA GLN A 113 -3.69 -19.88 2.29
C GLN A 113 -4.69 -19.10 1.42
N GLU A 114 -5.26 -18.03 1.98
CA GLU A 114 -6.08 -17.08 1.26
C GLU A 114 -6.15 -15.75 2.00
N ALA A 115 -5.88 -14.65 1.31
CA ALA A 115 -5.96 -13.32 1.88
C ALA A 115 -6.47 -12.30 0.86
N LEU A 116 -7.37 -11.41 1.33
CA LEU A 116 -7.83 -10.21 0.61
C LEU A 116 -6.99 -9.02 1.05
N TRP A 117 -6.56 -8.23 0.10
CA TRP A 117 -5.78 -7.01 0.30
C TRP A 117 -6.47 -5.82 -0.33
N VAL A 118 -6.55 -4.73 0.41
CA VAL A 118 -7.08 -3.44 -0.04
C VAL A 118 -5.98 -2.40 0.06
N PHE A 119 -5.84 -1.59 -0.99
CA PHE A 119 -4.80 -0.58 -1.14
C PHE A 119 -5.42 0.81 -1.24
N THR A 120 -4.79 1.79 -0.61
CA THR A 120 -5.15 3.20 -0.75
C THR A 120 -3.88 4.00 -0.93
N GLU A 121 -3.75 4.67 -2.09
CA GLU A 121 -2.61 5.56 -2.34
C GLU A 121 -2.65 6.74 -1.37
N VAL A 122 -1.52 7.03 -0.75
CA VAL A 122 -1.37 8.16 0.15
C VAL A 122 -0.79 9.33 -0.63
N LYS A 123 -1.67 10.13 -1.24
CA LYS A 123 -1.26 11.36 -1.96
C LYS A 123 -0.81 12.44 -0.98
N ALA A 124 0.14 13.29 -1.40
CA ALA A 124 0.42 14.53 -0.69
C ALA A 124 -0.87 15.37 -0.65
N ARG A 125 -1.31 15.79 0.53
CA ARG A 125 -2.51 16.61 0.66
C ARG A 125 -2.30 17.95 -0.03
N ASN A 126 -2.94 18.19 -1.16
CA ASN A 126 -3.33 19.52 -1.57
C ASN A 126 -4.53 19.93 -0.71
N THR A 127 -4.37 20.98 0.08
CA THR A 127 -5.20 21.40 1.22
C THR A 127 -6.62 21.88 0.89
N ALA A 128 -7.28 21.47 -0.18
CA ALA A 128 -8.54 22.06 -0.58
C ALA A 128 -9.73 21.11 -0.85
N VAL A 129 -9.60 19.78 -0.88
CA VAL A 129 -10.72 18.93 -1.35
C VAL A 129 -10.99 17.65 -0.52
N ASP A 130 -10.37 17.42 0.62
CA ASP A 130 -10.44 16.14 1.35
C ASP A 130 -11.43 16.11 2.55
N GLU A 131 -12.60 16.73 2.46
CA GLU A 131 -13.64 16.55 3.50
C GLU A 131 -14.47 15.26 3.37
N VAL A 132 -14.39 14.54 2.26
CA VAL A 132 -15.21 13.32 2.02
C VAL A 132 -14.51 12.02 2.46
N ALA A 133 -13.21 12.05 2.78
CA ALA A 133 -12.45 10.88 3.20
C ALA A 133 -12.43 10.63 4.73
N ALA A 134 -13.23 11.32 5.51
CA ALA A 134 -13.30 11.18 6.97
C ALA A 134 -14.24 10.06 7.44
N ILE A 135 -14.34 8.95 6.73
CA ILE A 135 -14.75 7.69 7.36
C ILE A 135 -13.52 7.24 8.13
N GLN A 136 -13.44 7.64 9.40
CA GLN A 136 -12.38 7.17 10.30
C GLN A 136 -12.42 5.63 10.32
N PRO A 137 -11.37 4.96 9.84
CA PRO A 137 -11.36 3.52 9.89
C PRO A 137 -11.31 3.09 11.35
N LYS A 138 -12.13 2.11 11.72
CA LYS A 138 -12.21 1.43 13.02
C LYS A 138 -10.88 0.74 13.43
N TYR A 139 -9.79 1.05 12.74
CA TYR A 139 -8.46 0.50 12.93
C TYR A 139 -7.51 1.60 13.41
N PRO A 140 -6.67 1.30 14.42
CA PRO A 140 -5.68 2.26 14.89
C PRO A 140 -4.75 2.67 13.74
N PRO A 141 -4.32 3.95 13.71
CA PRO A 141 -3.33 4.39 12.73
C PRO A 141 -2.07 3.53 12.82
N PRO A 142 -1.33 3.37 11.72
CA PRO A 142 -0.08 2.61 11.72
C PRO A 142 0.87 3.19 12.78
N ARG A 143 1.60 2.32 13.48
CA ARG A 143 2.45 2.67 14.64
C ARG A 143 3.46 3.80 14.38
N ARG A 144 3.75 4.11 13.11
CA ARG A 144 4.68 5.18 12.67
C ARG A 144 4.05 6.00 11.55
N SER A 145 2.92 6.70 11.84
CA SER A 145 2.29 7.58 10.85
C SER A 145 3.21 8.77 10.53
N LEU A 146 3.59 8.91 9.27
CA LEU A 146 4.36 10.04 8.77
C LEU A 146 3.42 11.18 8.38
N THR A 147 3.82 12.42 8.66
CA THR A 147 3.17 13.59 8.07
C THR A 147 3.38 13.61 6.55
N PRO A 148 2.55 14.32 5.76
CA PRO A 148 2.75 14.42 4.31
C PRO A 148 4.18 14.85 3.96
N ARG A 149 4.73 15.85 4.64
CA ARG A 149 6.06 16.36 4.39
C ARG A 149 7.18 15.37 4.76
N GLU A 150 7.00 14.60 5.82
CA GLU A 150 7.93 13.53 6.18
C GLU A 150 7.92 12.41 5.12
N ARG A 151 6.78 12.11 4.51
CA ARG A 151 6.68 11.12 3.42
C ARG A 151 7.40 11.58 2.16
N ASP A 152 7.20 12.83 1.75
CA ASP A 152 7.88 13.40 0.58
C ASP A 152 9.41 13.29 0.74
N ILE A 153 9.92 13.72 1.89
CA ILE A 153 11.35 13.67 2.20
C ILE A 153 11.85 12.22 2.29
N ALA A 154 11.10 11.32 2.95
CA ALA A 154 11.46 9.92 3.05
C ALA A 154 11.57 9.26 1.67
N THR A 155 10.63 9.52 0.76
CA THR A 155 10.66 8.99 -0.62
C THR A 155 11.92 9.44 -1.35
N LEU A 156 12.29 10.71 -1.23
CA LEU A 156 13.48 11.26 -1.91
C LEU A 156 14.79 10.76 -1.26
N LEU A 157 14.81 10.52 0.06
CA LEU A 157 15.95 9.88 0.74
C LEU A 157 16.17 8.44 0.27
N ILE A 158 15.10 7.68 0.03
CA ILE A 158 15.18 6.33 -0.52
C ILE A 158 15.76 6.33 -1.94
N GLN A 159 15.50 7.38 -2.72
CA GLN A 159 16.09 7.60 -4.03
C GLN A 159 17.54 8.09 -3.97
N ASN A 160 18.16 8.10 -2.79
CA ASN A 160 19.53 8.56 -2.52
C ASN A 160 19.79 10.03 -2.84
N LEU A 161 18.75 10.89 -2.85
CA LEU A 161 18.94 12.33 -3.03
C LEU A 161 19.56 12.96 -1.78
N THR A 162 20.46 13.89 -2.00
CA THR A 162 21.06 14.72 -0.93
C THR A 162 20.04 15.74 -0.40
N ALA A 163 20.27 16.28 0.79
CA ALA A 163 19.41 17.31 1.37
C ALA A 163 19.27 18.57 0.50
N LYS A 164 20.30 18.91 -0.29
CA LYS A 164 20.25 20.02 -1.24
C LYS A 164 19.34 19.72 -2.42
N GLU A 165 19.42 18.51 -2.97
CA GLU A 165 18.58 18.07 -4.08
C GLU A 165 17.12 17.93 -3.63
N ILE A 166 16.87 17.34 -2.46
CA ILE A 166 15.54 17.27 -1.85
C ILE A 166 14.98 18.68 -1.64
N GLY A 167 15.79 19.61 -1.13
CA GLY A 167 15.39 20.99 -0.93
C GLY A 167 14.93 21.66 -2.24
N ARG A 168 15.67 21.44 -3.34
CA ARG A 168 15.29 21.93 -4.68
C ARG A 168 14.00 21.28 -5.17
N ALA A 169 13.91 19.94 -5.10
CA ALA A 169 12.74 19.19 -5.56
C ALA A 169 11.46 19.59 -4.83
N LEU A 170 11.55 19.90 -3.55
CA LEU A 170 10.40 20.23 -2.70
C LEU A 170 10.22 21.74 -2.46
N SER A 171 11.03 22.59 -3.11
CA SER A 171 11.01 24.06 -2.96
C SER A 171 11.14 24.54 -1.50
N ILE A 172 12.06 23.93 -0.74
CA ILE A 172 12.40 24.30 0.65
C ILE A 172 13.90 24.39 0.86
N SER A 173 14.30 25.02 1.97
CA SER A 173 15.72 25.09 2.31
C SER A 173 16.28 23.71 2.67
N HIS A 174 17.57 23.48 2.36
CA HIS A 174 18.26 22.26 2.79
C HIS A 174 18.26 22.10 4.33
N ARG A 175 18.26 23.23 5.07
CA ARG A 175 18.15 23.23 6.53
C ARG A 175 16.80 22.69 7.00
N THR A 176 15.71 23.01 6.29
CA THR A 176 14.39 22.45 6.56
C THR A 176 14.36 20.94 6.29
N VAL A 177 15.05 20.50 5.22
CA VAL A 177 15.17 19.05 4.92
C VAL A 177 15.91 18.33 6.04
N GLU A 178 17.05 18.88 6.52
CA GLU A 178 17.82 18.29 7.62
C GLU A 178 17.01 18.23 8.93
N LEU A 179 16.17 19.24 9.20
CA LEU A 179 15.27 19.21 10.35
C LEU A 179 14.26 18.06 10.26
N HIS A 180 13.62 17.86 9.10
CA HIS A 180 12.70 16.74 8.89
C HIS A 180 13.42 15.40 8.94
N LYS A 181 14.61 15.29 8.35
CA LYS A 181 15.45 14.09 8.40
C LYS A 181 15.79 13.72 9.86
N SER A 182 16.19 14.69 10.68
CA SER A 182 16.46 14.46 12.11
C SER A 182 15.22 13.98 12.88
N ARG A 183 14.03 14.48 12.52
CA ARG A 183 12.75 14.00 13.08
C ARG A 183 12.46 12.57 12.65
N LEU A 184 12.71 12.23 11.38
CA LEU A 184 12.55 10.87 10.86
C LEU A 184 13.52 9.90 11.54
N LEU A 185 14.80 10.23 11.66
CA LEU A 185 15.80 9.42 12.38
C LEU A 185 15.31 9.08 13.80
N ARG A 186 14.87 10.08 14.55
CA ARG A 186 14.34 9.89 15.91
C ARG A 186 13.06 9.04 15.93
N LYS A 187 12.14 9.27 14.99
CA LYS A 187 10.85 8.56 14.88
C LYS A 187 11.02 7.08 14.54
N PHE A 188 12.04 6.75 13.75
CA PHE A 188 12.38 5.39 13.35
C PHE A 188 13.49 4.77 14.20
N GLU A 189 14.00 5.50 15.20
CA GLU A 189 15.10 5.07 16.06
C GLU A 189 16.35 4.67 15.24
N ALA A 190 16.55 5.36 14.12
CA ALA A 190 17.64 5.09 13.19
C ALA A 190 18.88 5.93 13.56
N VAL A 191 20.04 5.30 13.54
CA VAL A 191 21.32 5.95 13.90
C VAL A 191 21.87 6.85 12.78
N ASP A 192 21.53 6.53 11.53
CA ASP A 192 21.95 7.27 10.35
C ASP A 192 20.93 7.19 9.21
N THR A 193 21.21 7.87 8.09
CA THR A 193 20.32 7.91 6.94
C THR A 193 20.13 6.54 6.31
N ARG A 194 21.15 5.67 6.30
CA ARG A 194 21.08 4.32 5.74
C ARG A 194 20.15 3.46 6.58
N ALA A 195 20.33 3.45 7.90
CA ALA A 195 19.44 2.75 8.83
C ALA A 195 17.99 3.28 8.76
N LEU A 196 17.80 4.59 8.50
CA LEU A 196 16.50 5.18 8.26
C LEU A 196 15.87 4.63 6.99
N VAL A 197 16.59 4.64 5.87
CA VAL A 197 16.10 4.11 4.58
C VAL A 197 15.72 2.63 4.73
N ASP A 198 16.57 1.82 5.37
CA ASP A 198 16.28 0.43 5.67
C ASP A 198 15.01 0.27 6.53
N SER A 199 14.77 1.18 7.47
CA SER A 199 13.58 1.17 8.32
C SER A 199 12.31 1.65 7.62
N LEU A 200 12.43 2.55 6.64
CA LEU A 200 11.33 3.04 5.81
C LEU A 200 10.85 1.99 4.80
N LEU A 201 11.75 1.13 4.36
CA LEU A 201 11.47 0.03 3.43
C LEU A 201 11.00 -1.24 4.17
N ARG A 202 11.12 -1.31 5.49
CA ARG A 202 10.59 -2.41 6.34
C ARG A 202 9.09 -2.32 6.52
#